data_cfa1c901f229626544a855ff3d7274de
#
_entry.id   cfa1c901f229626544a855ff3d7274de
#
_cell.length_a   1.000
_cell.length_b   1.000
_cell.length_c   1.000
_cell.angle_alpha   90.00
_cell.angle_beta   90.00
_cell.angle_gamma   90.00
#
_symmetry.space_group_name_H-M   'P 1'
#
loop_
_entity.id
_entity.type
_entity.pdbx_description
1 polymer ?
#
loop_
_entity_poly.entity_id
_entity_poly.type
_entity_poly.pdbx_seq_one_letter_code
_entity_poly.pdbx_strand_id
1 'polypeptide(L)'
;SSATENQNAADTQPSTTQSISTLARQLADSASRAEARDKTLTRSELGDKARRLLSQISGDSYQAGKAKHDSEVPDTNDPVLLARAKQATEFVNRSSNNGKEKNPFAGLSREQLANIVYDDSGTYTVNERRAASMESDIQEEAWRVKVCAQAMDEYNRTGKLTNFFKSVLDHFKELPAIEQAQYPKDYAADLQSKIDLDFNYRTHQAEGKDKDPMSLIEMLFEQSPQQTNEP
;
A
#
# COMPACT_ATOMS: atom_id res chain seq x y z
N SER A 1 61.38 17.50 7.03
CA SER A 1 60.16 17.99 6.36
C SER A 1 59.22 16.86 6.11
N SER A 2 58.27 16.62 7.01
CA SER A 2 57.22 15.62 6.84
C SER A 2 55.98 16.32 6.34
N ALA A 3 55.56 16.03 5.13
CA ALA A 3 54.30 16.43 4.58
C ALA A 3 53.19 15.54 5.15
N THR A 4 52.32 16.10 5.93
CA THR A 4 51.13 15.42 6.41
C THR A 4 50.08 15.49 5.26
N GLU A 5 49.84 14.39 4.60
CA GLU A 5 48.69 14.25 3.68
C GLU A 5 47.39 14.25 4.51
N ASN A 6 46.68 15.34 4.39
CA ASN A 6 45.32 15.46 4.91
C ASN A 6 44.38 14.77 3.93
N GLN A 7 44.06 13.50 4.17
CA GLN A 7 42.98 12.83 3.45
C GLN A 7 41.64 13.34 3.99
N ASN A 8 41.15 14.41 3.42
CA ASN A 8 39.76 14.76 3.48
C ASN A 8 38.98 13.72 2.64
N ALA A 9 38.48 12.69 3.27
CA ALA A 9 37.40 11.91 2.71
C ALA A 9 36.18 12.84 2.63
N ALA A 10 36.04 13.53 1.51
CA ALA A 10 34.81 14.27 1.21
C ALA A 10 33.66 13.26 1.21
N ASP A 11 32.74 13.43 2.13
CA ASP A 11 31.45 12.76 2.20
C ASP A 11 30.67 13.23 0.93
N THR A 12 30.92 12.55 -0.18
CA THR A 12 30.33 12.93 -1.47
C THR A 12 28.90 12.47 -1.49
N GLN A 13 27.97 13.35 -1.09
CA GLN A 13 26.54 13.08 -1.28
C GLN A 13 26.25 12.92 -2.77
N PRO A 14 25.52 11.84 -3.17
CA PRO A 14 25.16 11.63 -4.55
C PRO A 14 24.34 12.79 -5.10
N SER A 15 24.54 13.13 -6.39
CA SER A 15 23.73 14.17 -7.04
C SER A 15 22.27 13.75 -7.12
N THR A 16 21.34 14.71 -7.12
CA THR A 16 19.90 14.46 -7.26
C THR A 16 19.58 13.66 -8.53
N THR A 17 20.23 13.98 -9.68
CA THR A 17 20.06 13.25 -10.94
C THR A 17 20.49 11.79 -10.81
N GLN A 18 21.60 11.52 -10.14
CA GLN A 18 22.10 10.16 -9.90
C GLN A 18 21.14 9.37 -9.00
N SER A 19 20.59 9.99 -7.94
CA SER A 19 19.61 9.37 -7.04
C SER A 19 18.31 9.02 -7.79
N ILE A 20 17.79 9.90 -8.63
CA ILE A 20 16.58 9.66 -9.44
C ILE A 20 16.82 8.52 -10.43
N SER A 21 17.96 8.51 -11.13
CA SER A 21 18.30 7.47 -12.10
C SER A 21 18.42 6.10 -11.44
N THR A 22 19.05 6.02 -10.27
CA THR A 22 19.19 4.76 -9.50
C THR A 22 17.86 4.25 -9.03
N LEU A 23 17.00 5.12 -8.47
CA LEU A 23 15.66 4.75 -8.03
C LEU A 23 14.80 4.26 -9.20
N ALA A 24 14.80 4.97 -10.33
CA ALA A 24 14.04 4.57 -11.51
C ALA A 24 14.42 3.17 -12.00
N ARG A 25 15.70 2.85 -12.02
CA ARG A 25 16.20 1.53 -12.43
C ARG A 25 15.74 0.44 -11.44
N GLN A 26 15.87 0.69 -10.15
CA GLN A 26 15.40 -0.27 -9.14
C GLN A 26 13.89 -0.48 -9.18
N LEU A 27 13.12 0.57 -9.40
CA LEU A 27 11.67 0.47 -9.56
C LEU A 27 11.29 -0.35 -10.79
N ALA A 28 12.00 -0.20 -11.91
CA ALA A 28 11.79 -1.01 -13.12
C ALA A 28 12.07 -2.49 -12.84
N ASP A 29 13.16 -2.81 -12.15
CA ASP A 29 13.51 -4.17 -11.78
C ASP A 29 12.48 -4.77 -10.82
N SER A 30 12.03 -4.02 -9.83
CA SER A 30 10.98 -4.43 -8.89
C SER A 30 9.64 -4.66 -9.59
N ALA A 31 9.28 -3.80 -10.56
CA ALA A 31 8.07 -3.97 -11.37
C ALA A 31 8.12 -5.26 -12.19
N SER A 32 9.27 -5.60 -12.75
CA SER A 32 9.46 -6.86 -13.50
C SER A 32 9.30 -8.08 -12.59
N ARG A 33 9.87 -8.03 -11.38
CA ARG A 33 9.69 -9.11 -10.39
C ARG A 33 8.24 -9.25 -9.94
N ALA A 34 7.55 -8.14 -9.73
CA ALA A 34 6.14 -8.10 -9.37
C ALA A 34 5.26 -8.69 -10.48
N GLU A 35 5.52 -8.35 -11.74
CA GLU A 35 4.81 -8.91 -12.89
C GLU A 35 4.99 -10.42 -12.99
N ALA A 36 6.21 -10.92 -12.86
CA ALA A 36 6.50 -12.35 -12.86
C ALA A 36 5.78 -13.08 -11.71
N ARG A 37 5.79 -12.51 -10.51
CA ARG A 37 5.08 -13.03 -9.35
C ARG A 37 3.57 -13.12 -9.60
N ASP A 38 2.97 -12.04 -10.10
CA ASP A 38 1.53 -11.94 -10.32
C ASP A 38 1.04 -12.92 -11.40
N LYS A 39 1.89 -13.27 -12.36
CA LYS A 39 1.59 -14.31 -13.37
C LYS A 39 1.69 -15.73 -12.82
N THR A 40 2.44 -15.93 -11.77
CA THR A 40 2.78 -17.27 -11.24
C THR A 40 1.90 -17.67 -10.06
N LEU A 41 1.58 -16.72 -9.17
CA LEU A 41 0.85 -16.99 -7.93
C LEU A 41 -0.66 -16.82 -8.11
N THR A 42 -1.42 -17.69 -7.45
CA THR A 42 -2.86 -17.52 -7.32
C THR A 42 -3.18 -16.34 -6.38
N ARG A 43 -4.42 -15.88 -6.40
CA ARG A 43 -4.88 -14.85 -5.49
C ARG A 43 -4.66 -15.21 -4.02
N SER A 44 -4.96 -16.44 -3.63
CA SER A 44 -4.74 -16.96 -2.28
C SER A 44 -3.26 -16.94 -1.89
N GLU A 45 -2.39 -17.38 -2.79
CA GLU A 45 -0.94 -17.35 -2.60
C GLU A 45 -0.39 -15.93 -2.50
N LEU A 46 -0.90 -14.98 -3.30
CA LEU A 46 -0.56 -13.56 -3.20
C LEU A 46 -0.96 -12.98 -1.84
N GLY A 47 -2.16 -13.31 -1.36
CA GLY A 47 -2.64 -12.86 -0.04
C GLY A 47 -1.78 -13.39 1.09
N ASP A 48 -1.39 -14.66 1.05
CA ASP A 48 -0.50 -15.27 2.04
C ASP A 48 0.90 -14.64 2.01
N LYS A 49 1.43 -14.40 0.81
CA LYS A 49 2.72 -13.72 0.62
C LYS A 49 2.68 -12.29 1.17
N ALA A 50 1.64 -11.55 0.88
CA ALA A 50 1.44 -10.19 1.39
C ALA A 50 1.45 -10.17 2.93
N ARG A 51 0.71 -11.07 3.56
CA ARG A 51 0.63 -11.18 5.02
C ARG A 51 2.00 -11.45 5.63
N ARG A 52 2.75 -12.38 5.05
CA ARG A 52 4.11 -12.71 5.50
C ARG A 52 5.06 -11.51 5.35
N LEU A 53 5.04 -10.83 4.20
CA LEU A 53 5.93 -9.70 3.94
C LEU A 53 5.59 -8.50 4.81
N LEU A 54 4.30 -8.22 5.04
CA LEU A 54 3.86 -7.14 5.92
C LEU A 54 4.23 -7.39 7.38
N SER A 55 4.20 -8.64 7.84
CA SER A 55 4.62 -9.00 9.21
C SER A 55 6.09 -8.70 9.47
N GLN A 56 6.93 -8.63 8.44
CA GLN A 56 8.36 -8.29 8.56
C GLN A 56 8.59 -6.80 8.80
N ILE A 57 7.68 -5.94 8.39
CA ILE A 57 7.83 -4.48 8.42
C ILE A 57 6.89 -3.78 9.40
N SER A 58 6.06 -4.52 10.12
CA SER A 58 5.08 -3.97 11.06
C SER A 58 4.78 -4.93 12.20
N GLY A 59 4.19 -4.40 13.28
CA GLY A 59 3.73 -5.18 14.42
C GLY A 59 4.87 -5.74 15.28
N ASP A 60 4.54 -6.77 16.06
CA ASP A 60 5.44 -7.33 17.07
C ASP A 60 6.73 -7.92 16.49
N SER A 61 6.63 -8.55 15.31
CA SER A 61 7.77 -9.13 14.62
C SER A 61 8.80 -8.07 14.21
N TYR A 62 8.34 -6.92 13.70
CA TYR A 62 9.21 -5.79 13.40
C TYR A 62 9.83 -5.22 14.68
N GLN A 63 9.05 -5.01 15.72
CA GLN A 63 9.54 -4.45 17.00
C GLN A 63 10.58 -5.36 17.66
N ALA A 64 10.39 -6.66 17.60
CA ALA A 64 11.36 -7.63 18.13
C ALA A 64 12.72 -7.54 17.42
N GLY A 65 12.73 -7.22 16.13
CA GLY A 65 13.95 -7.06 15.32
C GLY A 65 14.42 -5.61 15.15
N LYS A 66 13.85 -4.66 15.89
CA LYS A 66 14.07 -3.22 15.69
C LYS A 66 15.54 -2.81 15.59
N ALA A 67 16.36 -3.22 16.54
CA ALA A 67 17.78 -2.87 16.56
C ALA A 67 18.52 -3.42 15.31
N LYS A 68 18.18 -4.63 14.90
CA LYS A 68 18.75 -5.25 13.68
C LYS A 68 18.31 -4.48 12.43
N HIS A 69 17.03 -4.12 12.34
CA HIS A 69 16.51 -3.36 11.20
C HIS A 69 17.12 -1.97 11.11
N ASP A 70 17.34 -1.29 12.24
CA ASP A 70 17.94 0.04 12.28
C ASP A 70 19.45 0.03 11.93
N SER A 71 20.12 -1.09 12.11
CA SER A 71 21.53 -1.27 11.75
C SER A 71 21.76 -1.95 10.39
N GLU A 72 20.70 -2.35 9.71
CA GLU A 72 20.80 -3.01 8.40
C GLU A 72 21.41 -2.09 7.36
N VAL A 73 22.42 -2.57 6.64
CA VAL A 73 23.11 -1.88 5.56
C VAL A 73 22.93 -2.72 4.28
N PRO A 74 22.51 -2.11 3.16
CA PRO A 74 22.42 -2.84 1.90
C PRO A 74 23.76 -3.44 1.49
N ASP A 75 23.75 -4.61 0.88
CA ASP A 75 24.94 -5.27 0.33
C ASP A 75 25.33 -4.60 -0.99
N THR A 76 25.92 -3.43 -0.89
CA THR A 76 26.33 -2.61 -2.03
C THR A 76 27.40 -1.60 -1.61
N ASN A 77 28.19 -1.15 -2.58
CA ASN A 77 29.10 -0.01 -2.43
C ASN A 77 28.53 1.27 -3.07
N ASP A 78 27.33 1.21 -3.66
CA ASP A 78 26.70 2.39 -4.28
C ASP A 78 26.29 3.40 -3.21
N PRO A 79 26.88 4.61 -3.22
CA PRO A 79 26.61 5.63 -2.22
C PRO A 79 25.16 6.12 -2.25
N VAL A 80 24.48 6.05 -3.39
CA VAL A 80 23.06 6.40 -3.53
C VAL A 80 22.20 5.43 -2.71
N LEU A 81 22.44 4.14 -2.83
CA LEU A 81 21.69 3.11 -2.13
C LEU A 81 21.95 3.13 -0.62
N LEU A 82 23.21 3.35 -0.23
CA LEU A 82 23.57 3.49 1.18
C LEU A 82 22.91 4.71 1.81
N ALA A 83 22.92 5.85 1.14
CA ALA A 83 22.28 7.08 1.61
C ALA A 83 20.76 6.94 1.74
N ARG A 84 20.11 6.29 0.78
CA ARG A 84 18.66 6.06 0.80
C ARG A 84 18.24 5.14 1.95
N ALA A 85 18.99 4.06 2.18
CA ALA A 85 18.73 3.15 3.30
C ALA A 85 18.87 3.87 4.65
N LYS A 86 19.89 4.71 4.80
CA LYS A 86 20.08 5.54 6.00
C LYS A 86 18.93 6.53 6.18
N GLN A 87 18.52 7.21 5.12
CA GLN A 87 17.39 8.15 5.16
C GLN A 87 16.08 7.44 5.54
N ALA A 88 15.83 6.25 5.02
CA ALA A 88 14.65 5.46 5.39
C ALA A 88 14.66 5.10 6.87
N THR A 89 15.79 4.67 7.42
CA THR A 89 15.92 4.37 8.85
C THR A 89 15.69 5.61 9.72
N GLU A 90 16.25 6.74 9.34
CA GLU A 90 16.01 8.02 10.04
C GLU A 90 14.53 8.43 9.96
N PHE A 91 13.89 8.24 8.81
CA PHE A 91 12.49 8.56 8.64
C PHE A 91 11.57 7.68 9.50
N VAL A 92 11.75 6.37 9.52
CA VAL A 92 10.91 5.47 10.34
C VAL A 92 11.09 5.70 11.84
N ASN A 93 12.21 6.31 12.24
CA ASN A 93 12.52 6.72 13.61
C ASN A 93 12.32 8.21 13.87
N ARG A 94 11.63 8.94 12.99
CA ARG A 94 11.50 10.40 13.07
C ARG A 94 10.90 10.91 14.37
N SER A 95 10.05 10.16 15.02
CA SER A 95 9.48 10.53 16.34
C SER A 95 10.55 10.65 17.43
N SER A 96 11.67 9.92 17.28
CA SER A 96 12.83 9.99 18.17
C SER A 96 13.86 11.05 17.74
N ASN A 97 13.77 11.56 16.49
CA ASN A 97 14.76 12.41 15.83
C ASN A 97 14.24 13.81 15.46
N ASN A 98 13.32 14.39 16.19
CA ASN A 98 12.73 15.71 15.95
C ASN A 98 11.89 15.86 14.67
N GLY A 99 11.51 14.78 13.99
CA GLY A 99 10.51 14.76 12.92
C GLY A 99 10.89 15.46 11.60
N LYS A 100 12.18 15.75 11.37
CA LYS A 100 12.65 16.48 10.18
C LYS A 100 12.97 15.61 8.97
N GLU A 101 13.06 14.32 9.18
CA GLU A 101 13.48 13.41 8.11
C GLU A 101 12.37 13.19 7.09
N LYS A 102 12.76 13.24 5.82
CA LYS A 102 11.83 12.99 4.70
C LYS A 102 11.85 11.53 4.30
N ASN A 103 10.68 11.03 3.92
CA ASN A 103 10.57 9.70 3.35
C ASN A 103 11.25 9.68 1.97
N PRO A 104 12.25 8.80 1.74
CA PRO A 104 12.91 8.71 0.44
C PRO A 104 11.97 8.29 -0.70
N PHE A 105 10.80 7.75 -0.39
CA PHE A 105 9.79 7.29 -1.34
C PHE A 105 8.55 8.19 -1.40
N ALA A 106 8.61 9.37 -0.79
CA ALA A 106 7.51 10.32 -0.83
C ALA A 106 7.11 10.67 -2.27
N GLY A 107 5.81 10.69 -2.54
CA GLY A 107 5.26 11.04 -3.84
C GLY A 107 5.31 9.96 -4.91
N LEU A 108 5.83 8.77 -4.64
CA LEU A 108 5.73 7.64 -5.55
C LEU A 108 4.27 7.21 -5.71
N SER A 109 3.94 6.63 -6.86
CA SER A 109 2.60 6.06 -7.09
C SER A 109 2.33 4.87 -6.18
N ARG A 110 1.05 4.54 -5.99
CA ARG A 110 0.65 3.37 -5.20
C ARG A 110 1.27 2.09 -5.72
N GLU A 111 1.33 1.92 -7.05
CA GLU A 111 1.95 0.76 -7.70
C GLU A 111 3.45 0.70 -7.42
N GLN A 112 4.16 1.82 -7.55
CA GLN A 112 5.59 1.88 -7.25
C GLN A 112 5.87 1.57 -5.78
N LEU A 113 5.07 2.09 -4.86
CA LEU A 113 5.18 1.80 -3.44
C LEU A 113 4.95 0.32 -3.15
N ALA A 114 3.94 -0.29 -3.75
CA ALA A 114 3.68 -1.72 -3.61
C ALA A 114 4.83 -2.58 -4.16
N ASN A 115 5.44 -2.15 -5.26
CA ASN A 115 6.62 -2.83 -5.82
C ASN A 115 7.82 -2.82 -4.87
N ILE A 116 7.92 -1.83 -4.00
CA ILE A 116 8.94 -1.78 -2.93
C ILE A 116 8.50 -2.63 -1.73
N VAL A 117 7.31 -2.40 -1.22
CA VAL A 117 6.78 -3.05 0.00
C VAL A 117 6.81 -4.57 -0.11
N TYR A 118 6.39 -5.11 -1.25
CA TYR A 118 6.23 -6.54 -1.48
C TYR A 118 7.40 -7.17 -2.28
N ASP A 119 8.52 -6.47 -2.38
CA ASP A 119 9.73 -7.00 -3.00
C ASP A 119 10.52 -7.84 -1.97
N ASP A 120 10.62 -9.12 -2.20
CA ASP A 120 11.34 -10.07 -1.34
C ASP A 120 12.74 -10.42 -1.84
N SER A 121 13.24 -9.71 -2.88
CA SER A 121 14.54 -9.98 -3.47
C SER A 121 15.74 -9.61 -2.61
N GLY A 122 15.52 -8.82 -1.54
CA GLY A 122 16.60 -8.25 -0.74
C GLY A 122 17.16 -6.94 -1.28
N THR A 123 16.61 -6.41 -2.36
CA THR A 123 17.01 -5.11 -2.95
C THR A 123 16.80 -3.95 -1.98
N TYR A 124 15.73 -4.01 -1.20
CA TYR A 124 15.39 -2.97 -0.22
C TYR A 124 15.58 -3.49 1.20
N THR A 125 16.06 -2.63 2.09
CA THR A 125 16.12 -2.94 3.52
C THR A 125 14.72 -3.04 4.11
N VAL A 126 14.60 -3.64 5.28
CA VAL A 126 13.32 -3.69 6.02
C VAL A 126 12.78 -2.28 6.27
N ASN A 127 13.62 -1.34 6.72
CA ASN A 127 13.19 0.04 6.96
C ASN A 127 12.85 0.80 5.67
N GLU A 128 13.48 0.51 4.55
CA GLU A 128 13.06 1.05 3.26
C GLU A 128 11.66 0.56 2.88
N ARG A 129 11.40 -0.72 3.02
CA ARG A 129 10.07 -1.29 2.77
C ARG A 129 9.02 -0.72 3.72
N ARG A 130 9.37 -0.54 4.99
CA ARG A 130 8.49 0.11 5.98
C ARG A 130 8.21 1.57 5.60
N ALA A 131 9.21 2.34 5.19
CA ALA A 131 9.02 3.72 4.72
C ALA A 131 8.07 3.80 3.52
N ALA A 132 8.22 2.92 2.55
CA ALA A 132 7.30 2.82 1.41
C ALA A 132 5.86 2.51 1.85
N SER A 133 5.68 1.60 2.81
CA SER A 133 4.37 1.28 3.39
C SER A 133 3.74 2.49 4.10
N MET A 134 4.53 3.27 4.83
CA MET A 134 4.05 4.48 5.50
C MET A 134 3.57 5.54 4.52
N GLU A 135 4.27 5.73 3.40
CA GLU A 135 3.80 6.64 2.32
C GLU A 135 2.50 6.14 1.69
N SER A 136 2.40 4.84 1.45
CA SER A 136 1.17 4.21 0.97
C SER A 136 -0.01 4.48 1.92
N ASP A 137 0.20 4.35 3.22
CA ASP A 137 -0.82 4.60 4.24
C ASP A 137 -1.27 6.07 4.26
N ILE A 138 -0.33 7.01 4.10
CA ILE A 138 -0.64 8.44 3.99
C ILE A 138 -1.52 8.73 2.77
N GLN A 139 -1.20 8.16 1.62
CA GLN A 139 -1.99 8.32 0.39
C GLN A 139 -3.39 7.69 0.54
N GLU A 140 -3.46 6.52 1.15
CA GLU A 140 -4.73 5.84 1.41
C GLU A 140 -5.63 6.66 2.36
N GLU A 141 -5.05 7.22 3.40
CA GLU A 141 -5.80 8.06 4.35
C GLU A 141 -6.30 9.35 3.67
N ALA A 142 -5.48 10.00 2.85
CA ALA A 142 -5.90 11.19 2.10
C ALA A 142 -7.07 10.87 1.14
N TRP A 143 -7.01 9.73 0.45
CA TRP A 143 -8.12 9.26 -0.38
C TRP A 143 -9.38 8.98 0.43
N ARG A 144 -9.23 8.32 1.57
CA ARG A 144 -10.34 7.96 2.47
C ARG A 144 -11.07 9.20 2.98
N VAL A 145 -10.34 10.21 3.43
CA VAL A 145 -10.91 11.49 3.87
C VAL A 145 -11.71 12.14 2.74
N LYS A 146 -11.15 12.19 1.53
CA LYS A 146 -11.81 12.79 0.35
C LYS A 146 -13.07 12.03 -0.03
N VAL A 147 -13.03 10.73 -0.15
CA VAL A 147 -14.17 9.93 -0.59
C VAL A 147 -15.28 9.89 0.45
N CYS A 148 -14.96 9.91 1.74
CA CYS A 148 -15.96 10.02 2.81
C CYS A 148 -16.67 11.37 2.81
N ALA A 149 -15.95 12.47 2.54
CA ALA A 149 -16.57 13.79 2.39
C ALA A 149 -17.53 13.82 1.18
N GLN A 150 -17.14 13.23 0.07
CA GLN A 150 -18.01 13.08 -1.11
C GLN A 150 -19.24 12.23 -0.82
N ALA A 151 -19.09 11.14 -0.04
CA ALA A 151 -20.20 10.29 0.37
C ALA A 151 -21.23 11.04 1.23
N MET A 152 -20.77 11.84 2.17
CA MET A 152 -21.66 12.67 3.01
C MET A 152 -22.44 13.68 2.17
N ASP A 153 -21.77 14.35 1.24
CA ASP A 153 -22.41 15.29 0.32
C ASP A 153 -23.45 14.60 -0.59
N GLU A 154 -23.12 13.46 -1.17
CA GLU A 154 -24.02 12.66 -1.99
C GLU A 154 -25.25 12.22 -1.20
N TYR A 155 -25.05 11.67 0.00
CA TYR A 155 -26.14 11.23 0.87
C TYR A 155 -27.09 12.39 1.23
N ASN A 156 -26.51 13.53 1.61
CA ASN A 156 -27.31 14.71 1.98
C ASN A 156 -28.13 15.26 0.81
N ARG A 157 -27.62 15.20 -0.41
CA ARG A 157 -28.33 15.69 -1.60
C ARG A 157 -29.33 14.68 -2.16
N THR A 158 -29.00 13.39 -2.12
CA THR A 158 -29.73 12.37 -2.90
C THR A 158 -30.36 11.26 -2.05
N GLY A 159 -29.92 11.07 -0.82
CA GLY A 159 -30.27 9.89 -0.01
C GLY A 159 -29.58 8.60 -0.45
N LYS A 160 -28.65 8.66 -1.40
CA LYS A 160 -27.96 7.51 -1.98
C LYS A 160 -26.47 7.55 -1.67
N LEU A 161 -25.79 6.41 -1.87
CA LEU A 161 -24.34 6.24 -1.80
C LEU A 161 -23.77 5.55 -3.05
N THR A 162 -24.53 5.53 -4.13
CA THR A 162 -24.16 4.81 -5.36
C THR A 162 -22.85 5.29 -5.95
N ASN A 163 -22.62 6.61 -6.00
CA ASN A 163 -21.36 7.16 -6.50
C ASN A 163 -20.21 6.92 -5.55
N PHE A 164 -20.45 6.90 -4.25
CA PHE A 164 -19.47 6.45 -3.25
C PHE A 164 -19.02 5.02 -3.52
N PHE A 165 -19.96 4.10 -3.73
CA PHE A 165 -19.62 2.70 -4.04
C PHE A 165 -18.85 2.58 -5.36
N LYS A 166 -19.16 3.39 -6.38
CA LYS A 166 -18.40 3.46 -7.63
C LYS A 166 -16.95 3.91 -7.38
N SER A 167 -16.77 4.95 -6.57
CA SER A 167 -15.43 5.45 -6.21
C SER A 167 -14.61 4.41 -5.47
N VAL A 168 -15.23 3.67 -4.54
CA VAL A 168 -14.58 2.60 -3.79
C VAL A 168 -14.20 1.43 -4.72
N LEU A 169 -15.08 1.05 -5.64
CA LEU A 169 -14.81 -0.01 -6.62
C LEU A 169 -13.66 0.38 -7.56
N ASP A 170 -13.67 1.61 -8.09
CA ASP A 170 -12.62 2.11 -8.96
C ASP A 170 -11.27 2.14 -8.24
N HIS A 171 -11.25 2.60 -7.00
CA HIS A 171 -10.05 2.59 -6.16
C HIS A 171 -9.49 1.17 -5.95
N PHE A 172 -10.37 0.22 -5.64
CA PHE A 172 -9.98 -1.19 -5.50
C PHE A 172 -9.40 -1.76 -6.79
N LYS A 173 -10.01 -1.49 -7.94
CA LYS A 173 -9.55 -1.98 -9.25
C LYS A 173 -8.20 -1.41 -9.68
N GLU A 174 -7.85 -0.23 -9.19
CA GLU A 174 -6.55 0.40 -9.45
C GLU A 174 -5.43 -0.15 -8.57
N LEU A 175 -5.74 -0.87 -7.50
CA LEU A 175 -4.74 -1.47 -6.63
C LEU A 175 -3.96 -2.57 -7.37
N PRO A 176 -2.67 -2.73 -7.09
CA PRO A 176 -1.90 -3.87 -7.55
C PRO A 176 -2.51 -5.21 -7.13
N ALA A 177 -2.30 -6.26 -7.91
CA ALA A 177 -2.88 -7.58 -7.66
C ALA A 177 -2.62 -8.11 -6.23
N ILE A 178 -1.41 -7.91 -5.72
CA ILE A 178 -1.06 -8.34 -4.35
C ILE A 178 -1.84 -7.58 -3.27
N GLU A 179 -2.18 -6.32 -3.49
CA GLU A 179 -3.03 -5.56 -2.58
C GLU A 179 -4.48 -5.97 -2.69
N GLN A 180 -5.01 -6.17 -3.91
CA GLN A 180 -6.35 -6.69 -4.12
C GLN A 180 -6.56 -8.06 -3.43
N ALA A 181 -5.54 -8.90 -3.44
CA ALA A 181 -5.56 -10.21 -2.82
C ALA A 181 -5.74 -10.20 -1.29
N GLN A 182 -5.57 -9.05 -0.64
CA GLN A 182 -5.77 -8.87 0.80
C GLN A 182 -7.22 -8.55 1.18
N TYR A 183 -8.07 -8.30 0.18
CA TYR A 183 -9.49 -8.02 0.37
C TYR A 183 -10.31 -9.33 0.26
N PRO A 184 -11.54 -9.36 0.78
CA PRO A 184 -12.43 -10.50 0.59
C PRO A 184 -12.61 -10.84 -0.88
N LYS A 185 -12.75 -12.13 -1.19
CA LYS A 185 -12.90 -12.64 -2.56
C LYS A 185 -14.02 -11.95 -3.34
N ASP A 186 -15.14 -11.67 -2.69
CA ASP A 186 -16.35 -11.11 -3.30
C ASP A 186 -16.45 -9.58 -3.18
N TYR A 187 -15.36 -8.92 -2.77
CA TYR A 187 -15.37 -7.48 -2.47
C TYR A 187 -15.84 -6.63 -3.66
N ALA A 188 -15.28 -6.86 -4.85
CA ALA A 188 -15.68 -6.14 -6.06
C ALA A 188 -17.12 -6.48 -6.49
N ALA A 189 -17.53 -7.74 -6.41
CA ALA A 189 -18.87 -8.18 -6.76
C ALA A 189 -19.92 -7.57 -5.81
N ASP A 190 -19.63 -7.52 -4.52
CA ASP A 190 -20.51 -6.89 -3.52
C ASP A 190 -20.68 -5.39 -3.77
N LEU A 191 -19.62 -4.69 -4.11
CA LEU A 191 -19.69 -3.27 -4.48
C LEU A 191 -20.49 -3.08 -5.76
N GLN A 192 -20.30 -3.90 -6.79
CA GLN A 192 -21.05 -3.83 -8.02
C GLN A 192 -22.55 -4.07 -7.78
N SER A 193 -22.90 -5.01 -6.92
CA SER A 193 -24.30 -5.27 -6.54
C SER A 193 -24.94 -4.05 -5.88
N LYS A 194 -24.22 -3.36 -4.99
CA LYS A 194 -24.68 -2.12 -4.35
C LYS A 194 -24.86 -1.00 -5.36
N ILE A 195 -23.97 -0.88 -6.34
CA ILE A 195 -24.07 0.10 -7.43
C ILE A 195 -25.30 -0.20 -8.29
N ASP A 196 -25.49 -1.45 -8.69
CA ASP A 196 -26.62 -1.86 -9.54
C ASP A 196 -27.97 -1.68 -8.84
N LEU A 197 -27.99 -1.84 -7.53
CA LEU A 197 -29.18 -1.64 -6.72
C LEU A 197 -29.62 -0.17 -6.69
N ASP A 198 -28.69 0.77 -6.69
CA ASP A 198 -28.95 2.22 -6.60
C ASP A 198 -29.95 2.57 -5.49
N PHE A 199 -29.67 2.08 -4.29
CA PHE A 199 -30.59 2.13 -3.17
C PHE A 199 -30.70 3.54 -2.60
N ASN A 200 -31.95 4.00 -2.39
CA ASN A 200 -32.24 5.25 -1.71
C ASN A 200 -32.56 4.98 -0.23
N TYR A 201 -31.68 5.40 0.65
CA TYR A 201 -31.80 5.17 2.10
C TYR A 201 -32.89 6.01 2.78
N ARG A 202 -33.36 7.08 2.13
CA ARG A 202 -34.45 7.90 2.64
C ARG A 202 -35.82 7.29 2.34
N THR A 203 -35.97 6.71 1.16
CA THR A 203 -37.24 6.12 0.71
C THR A 203 -37.28 4.60 0.96
N HIS A 204 -36.16 4.00 1.32
CA HIS A 204 -35.97 2.55 1.46
C HIS A 204 -36.33 1.76 0.20
N GLN A 205 -36.03 2.32 -0.98
CA GLN A 205 -36.31 1.70 -2.28
C GLN A 205 -35.07 1.56 -3.13
N ALA A 206 -34.99 0.45 -3.85
CA ALA A 206 -34.04 0.26 -4.93
C ALA A 206 -34.56 0.95 -6.20
N GLU A 207 -33.72 1.77 -6.82
CA GLU A 207 -34.06 2.53 -8.03
C GLU A 207 -33.27 2.05 -9.25
N GLY A 208 -32.39 1.09 -9.07
CA GLY A 208 -31.54 0.52 -10.12
C GLY A 208 -32.15 -0.67 -10.84
N LYS A 209 -31.26 -1.51 -11.40
CA LYS A 209 -31.62 -2.67 -12.22
C LYS A 209 -32.37 -3.76 -11.47
N ASP A 210 -32.07 -3.95 -10.19
CA ASP A 210 -32.67 -4.98 -9.33
C ASP A 210 -33.72 -4.36 -8.40
N LYS A 211 -34.85 -3.94 -8.99
CA LYS A 211 -35.96 -3.36 -8.23
C LYS A 211 -36.83 -4.41 -7.53
N ASP A 212 -36.55 -5.70 -7.72
CA ASP A 212 -37.31 -6.79 -7.13
C ASP A 212 -37.01 -6.92 -5.64
N PRO A 213 -38.05 -6.88 -4.75
CA PRO A 213 -37.87 -7.07 -3.32
C PRO A 213 -37.19 -8.40 -2.95
N MET A 214 -37.34 -9.44 -3.77
CA MET A 214 -36.66 -10.73 -3.54
C MET A 214 -35.15 -10.65 -3.76
N SER A 215 -34.71 -9.88 -4.77
CA SER A 215 -33.26 -9.63 -4.99
C SER A 215 -32.62 -8.92 -3.80
N LEU A 216 -33.34 -7.98 -3.18
CA LEU A 216 -32.88 -7.31 -1.95
C LEU A 216 -32.70 -8.29 -0.78
N ILE A 217 -33.64 -9.19 -0.59
CA ILE A 217 -33.60 -10.20 0.45
C ILE A 217 -32.42 -11.16 0.20
N GLU A 218 -32.26 -11.63 -1.03
CA GLU A 218 -31.14 -12.50 -1.43
C GLU A 218 -29.79 -11.83 -1.16
N MET A 219 -29.62 -10.55 -1.52
CA MET A 219 -28.41 -9.80 -1.25
C MET A 219 -28.11 -9.67 0.25
N LEU A 220 -29.12 -9.45 1.07
CA LEU A 220 -28.98 -9.38 2.52
C LEU A 220 -28.55 -10.72 3.11
N PHE A 221 -29.06 -11.83 2.58
CA PHE A 221 -28.67 -13.18 3.02
C PHE A 221 -27.25 -13.55 2.59
N GLU A 222 -26.80 -13.15 1.40
CA GLU A 222 -25.43 -13.40 0.94
C GLU A 222 -24.37 -12.66 1.78
N GLN A 223 -24.72 -11.53 2.37
CA GLN A 223 -23.84 -10.75 3.25
C GLN A 223 -23.76 -11.28 4.69
N SER A 224 -24.66 -12.19 5.08
CA SER A 224 -24.60 -12.84 6.38
C SER A 224 -23.59 -13.98 6.33
N PRO A 225 -22.61 -14.06 7.26
CA PRO A 225 -21.74 -15.23 7.34
C PRO A 225 -22.60 -16.45 7.60
N GLN A 226 -22.58 -17.42 6.67
CA GLN A 226 -23.19 -18.71 6.90
C GLN A 226 -22.48 -19.33 8.10
N GLN A 227 -23.21 -19.51 9.21
CA GLN A 227 -22.77 -20.36 10.27
C GLN A 227 -22.77 -21.77 9.72
N THR A 228 -21.61 -22.29 9.35
CA THR A 228 -21.43 -23.72 9.13
C THR A 228 -21.57 -24.37 10.48
N ASN A 229 -22.77 -24.88 10.78
CA ASN A 229 -22.94 -25.94 11.76
C ASN A 229 -22.34 -27.20 11.15
N GLU A 230 -21.07 -27.45 11.42
CA GLU A 230 -20.56 -28.81 11.29
C GLU A 230 -21.03 -29.63 12.49
N PRO A 231 -21.47 -30.87 12.27
CA PRO A 231 -21.95 -31.79 13.33
C PRO A 231 -20.84 -32.26 14.24
#